data_a184442431912b67a0c6c04921dd8b45
#
_entry.id   a184442431912b67a0c6c04921dd8b45
#
_cell.length_a   1.000
_cell.length_b   1.000
_cell.length_c   1.000
_cell.angle_alpha   90.00
_cell.angle_beta   90.00
_cell.angle_gamma   90.00
#
_symmetry.space_group_name_H-M   'P 1'
#
loop_
_entity.id
_entity.type
_entity.pdbx_description
1 polymer ?
#
loop_
_entity_poly.entity_id
_entity_poly.type
_entity_poly.pdbx_seq_one_letter_code
_entity_poly.pdbx_strand_id
1 'polypeptide(L)'
;MRRRLITSAVSGLLFWSCRVGAQTSTSLEQLKPYLQVKPISGEEKIVRVFISPSCQFSRMYGQFFKNLAGTLPQDKRLIYTPLVNRGDGLSYAMAFAAVQRFYPAYLDSFIEASMIASQDKGVSTATWQGLDRIGRAARLPESIPVLVKGNEAQVVRDVELYISLRHNLQVVNTPAVAVAGTYVVTPEFTKGDAALFSQLTNGIISMAR
;
A
#
# COMPACT_ATOMS: atom_id res chain seq x y z
N MET A 1 -64.23 45.65 55.79
CA MET A 1 -64.89 45.30 54.53
C MET A 1 -63.82 45.20 53.46
N ARG A 2 -63.54 43.97 52.91
CA ARG A 2 -63.24 43.70 51.51
C ARG A 2 -62.68 42.27 51.35
N ARG A 3 -63.33 41.62 50.48
CA ARG A 3 -63.26 40.18 50.19
C ARG A 3 -61.91 39.71 49.58
N ARG A 4 -61.46 38.61 50.03
CA ARG A 4 -60.35 37.82 49.41
C ARG A 4 -60.91 37.06 48.23
N LEU A 5 -60.24 37.16 47.07
CA LEU A 5 -60.42 36.28 45.93
C LEU A 5 -59.20 35.36 45.88
N ILE A 6 -59.47 34.07 45.96
CA ILE A 6 -58.49 33.00 45.81
C ILE A 6 -58.46 32.65 44.31
N THR A 7 -57.34 32.80 43.67
CA THR A 7 -57.09 32.27 42.32
C THR A 7 -56.13 31.07 42.37
N SER A 8 -56.70 29.96 42.02
CA SER A 8 -55.97 28.63 41.93
C SER A 8 -55.04 28.66 40.74
N ALA A 9 -53.74 28.43 40.97
CA ALA A 9 -52.76 28.22 39.94
C ALA A 9 -52.66 26.69 39.60
N VAL A 10 -52.99 26.35 38.38
CA VAL A 10 -52.83 24.99 37.84
C VAL A 10 -51.38 24.82 37.41
N SER A 11 -50.65 23.94 38.12
CA SER A 11 -49.29 23.57 37.77
C SER A 11 -49.30 22.56 36.64
N GLY A 12 -48.96 23.00 35.42
CA GLY A 12 -48.71 22.13 34.30
C GLY A 12 -47.33 21.49 34.41
N LEU A 13 -47.29 20.18 34.63
CA LEU A 13 -46.08 19.35 34.55
C LEU A 13 -45.72 19.15 33.06
N LEU A 14 -44.69 19.86 32.59
CA LEU A 14 -44.06 19.61 31.31
C LEU A 14 -43.18 18.38 31.44
N PHE A 15 -43.60 17.23 30.90
CA PHE A 15 -42.77 16.08 30.68
C PHE A 15 -41.77 16.40 29.57
N TRP A 16 -40.54 16.72 29.97
CA TRP A 16 -39.43 16.80 29.06
C TRP A 16 -38.99 15.37 28.67
N SER A 17 -39.48 14.89 27.53
CA SER A 17 -39.04 13.65 26.94
C SER A 17 -37.57 13.81 26.52
N CYS A 18 -36.65 13.34 27.34
CA CYS A 18 -35.27 13.12 26.91
C CYS A 18 -35.27 12.10 25.77
N ARG A 19 -35.21 12.61 24.54
CA ARG A 19 -34.78 11.75 23.42
C ARG A 19 -33.33 11.40 23.67
N VAL A 20 -33.10 10.21 24.18
CA VAL A 20 -31.80 9.54 24.13
C VAL A 20 -31.51 9.38 22.64
N GLY A 21 -30.71 10.27 22.08
CA GLY A 21 -30.19 10.14 20.75
C GLY A 21 -29.44 8.81 20.70
N ALA A 22 -29.88 7.89 19.85
CA ALA A 22 -29.15 6.69 19.51
C ALA A 22 -27.75 7.15 19.09
N GLN A 23 -26.76 6.87 19.94
CA GLN A 23 -25.35 7.00 19.55
C GLN A 23 -25.19 6.07 18.38
N THR A 24 -24.95 6.65 17.23
CA THR A 24 -24.51 5.96 16.02
C THR A 24 -23.42 4.98 16.45
N SER A 25 -23.71 3.70 16.31
CA SER A 25 -22.73 2.64 16.42
C SER A 25 -21.58 2.99 15.47
N THR A 26 -20.50 3.54 16.02
CA THR A 26 -19.22 3.66 15.31
C THR A 26 -18.89 2.24 14.88
N SER A 27 -19.00 1.96 13.61
CA SER A 27 -18.92 0.60 13.11
C SER A 27 -17.57 0.02 13.55
N LEU A 28 -17.58 -1.19 14.09
CA LEU A 28 -16.37 -1.94 14.46
C LEU A 28 -15.38 -2.08 13.29
N GLU A 29 -15.81 -1.81 12.06
CA GLU A 29 -14.97 -1.71 10.86
C GLU A 29 -13.88 -0.65 10.96
N GLN A 30 -14.09 0.46 11.67
CA GLN A 30 -13.06 1.48 11.91
C GLN A 30 -11.93 1.02 12.85
N LEU A 31 -12.07 -0.12 13.50
CA LEU A 31 -11.07 -0.68 14.42
C LEU A 31 -10.20 -1.77 13.78
N LYS A 32 -10.45 -2.13 12.52
CA LYS A 32 -9.63 -3.14 11.84
C LYS A 32 -8.24 -2.54 11.53
N PRO A 33 -7.14 -3.21 11.92
CA PRO A 33 -5.78 -2.75 11.65
C PRO A 33 -5.36 -3.04 10.20
N TYR A 34 -6.28 -2.98 9.27
CA TYR A 34 -6.08 -3.15 7.83
C TYR A 34 -7.23 -2.51 7.06
N LEU A 35 -6.95 -2.11 5.84
CA LEU A 35 -7.98 -1.71 4.89
C LEU A 35 -8.52 -2.95 4.17
N GLN A 36 -9.83 -3.03 4.01
CA GLN A 36 -10.49 -4.04 3.19
C GLN A 36 -11.13 -3.37 1.97
N VAL A 37 -10.77 -3.85 0.79
CA VAL A 37 -11.30 -3.36 -0.49
C VAL A 37 -12.13 -4.43 -1.20
N LYS A 38 -12.80 -4.06 -2.29
CA LYS A 38 -13.49 -5.04 -3.14
C LYS A 38 -12.44 -6.00 -3.73
N PRO A 39 -12.67 -7.32 -3.67
CA PRO A 39 -11.74 -8.32 -4.20
C PRO A 39 -11.39 -8.06 -5.66
N ILE A 40 -10.11 -8.18 -5.99
CA ILE A 40 -9.59 -8.02 -7.36
C ILE A 40 -9.34 -9.41 -7.93
N SER A 41 -10.05 -9.73 -9.02
CA SER A 41 -9.91 -11.01 -9.71
C SER A 41 -8.48 -11.22 -10.23
N GLY A 42 -7.95 -12.43 -10.02
CA GLY A 42 -6.58 -12.80 -10.40
C GLY A 42 -5.52 -12.47 -9.34
N GLU A 43 -5.91 -11.80 -8.23
CA GLU A 43 -5.00 -11.47 -7.12
C GLU A 43 -5.17 -12.43 -5.91
N GLU A 44 -6.04 -13.44 -5.98
CA GLU A 44 -6.40 -14.31 -4.85
C GLU A 44 -5.19 -15.05 -4.24
N LYS A 45 -4.20 -15.35 -5.08
CA LYS A 45 -2.96 -16.04 -4.70
C LYS A 45 -1.76 -15.12 -4.58
N ILE A 46 -1.98 -13.80 -4.64
CA ILE A 46 -0.91 -12.81 -4.65
C ILE A 46 -0.77 -12.14 -3.28
N VAL A 47 0.46 -12.06 -2.81
CA VAL A 47 0.90 -11.14 -1.77
C VAL A 47 1.71 -10.05 -2.46
N ARG A 48 1.12 -8.89 -2.63
CA ARG A 48 1.70 -7.79 -3.39
C ARG A 48 2.32 -6.76 -2.47
N VAL A 49 3.58 -6.46 -2.68
CA VAL A 49 4.32 -5.47 -1.89
C VAL A 49 4.55 -4.23 -2.75
N PHE A 50 3.90 -3.14 -2.37
CA PHE A 50 4.15 -1.83 -2.99
C PHE A 50 5.36 -1.18 -2.36
N ILE A 51 6.29 -0.72 -3.22
CA ILE A 51 7.56 -0.10 -2.82
C ILE A 51 7.83 1.18 -3.59
N SER A 52 8.70 2.02 -3.03
CA SER A 52 9.28 3.18 -3.72
C SER A 52 10.77 3.26 -3.40
N PRO A 53 11.64 3.56 -4.38
CA PRO A 53 13.08 3.67 -4.15
C PRO A 53 13.46 4.82 -3.21
N SER A 54 12.66 5.89 -3.16
CA SER A 54 12.88 7.03 -2.26
C SER A 54 12.33 6.82 -0.84
N CYS A 55 11.55 5.76 -0.62
CA CYS A 55 10.93 5.50 0.67
C CYS A 55 11.88 4.73 1.60
N GLN A 56 12.35 5.39 2.68
CA GLN A 56 13.21 4.75 3.67
C GLN A 56 12.57 3.54 4.35
N PHE A 57 11.26 3.55 4.55
CA PHE A 57 10.53 2.42 5.12
C PHE A 57 10.50 1.22 4.16
N SER A 58 10.39 1.44 2.83
CA SER A 58 10.51 0.35 1.86
C SER A 58 11.84 -0.38 1.99
N ARG A 59 12.93 0.36 2.25
CA ARG A 59 14.26 -0.21 2.49
C ARG A 59 14.35 -0.90 3.85
N MET A 60 13.86 -0.27 4.89
CA MET A 60 13.90 -0.79 6.26
C MET A 60 13.19 -2.15 6.38
N TYR A 61 12.04 -2.31 5.70
CA TYR A 61 11.29 -3.56 5.69
C TYR A 61 11.77 -4.55 4.61
N GLY A 62 12.78 -4.21 3.81
CA GLY A 62 13.26 -5.05 2.70
C GLY A 62 13.61 -6.47 3.10
N GLN A 63 14.33 -6.65 4.23
CA GLN A 63 14.69 -7.98 4.73
C GLN A 63 13.45 -8.77 5.18
N PHE A 64 12.48 -8.13 5.81
CA PHE A 64 11.21 -8.77 6.14
C PHE A 64 10.50 -9.30 4.90
N PHE A 65 10.42 -8.54 3.82
CA PHE A 65 9.78 -8.99 2.57
C PHE A 65 10.53 -10.14 1.90
N LYS A 66 11.87 -10.14 1.92
CA LYS A 66 12.68 -11.27 1.44
C LYS A 66 12.39 -12.54 2.25
N ASN A 67 12.33 -12.44 3.56
CA ASN A 67 12.00 -13.58 4.44
C ASN A 67 10.56 -14.05 4.23
N LEU A 68 9.62 -13.12 4.08
CA LEU A 68 8.22 -13.41 3.81
C LEU A 68 8.05 -14.23 2.53
N ALA A 69 8.76 -13.87 1.45
CA ALA A 69 8.72 -14.63 0.19
C ALA A 69 9.07 -16.11 0.38
N GLY A 70 10.05 -16.41 1.25
CA GLY A 70 10.48 -17.78 1.56
C GLY A 70 9.55 -18.55 2.50
N THR A 71 8.61 -17.88 3.17
CA THR A 71 7.71 -18.49 4.17
C THR A 71 6.24 -18.48 3.75
N LEU A 72 5.92 -18.00 2.55
CA LEU A 72 4.57 -18.02 2.03
C LEU A 72 4.05 -19.45 1.85
N PRO A 73 2.73 -19.68 2.03
CA PRO A 73 2.08 -20.91 1.59
C PRO A 73 2.38 -21.21 0.12
N GLN A 74 2.48 -22.50 -0.24
CA GLN A 74 2.86 -22.94 -1.59
C GLN A 74 1.93 -22.43 -2.71
N ASP A 75 0.68 -22.14 -2.38
CA ASP A 75 -0.33 -21.60 -3.31
C ASP A 75 -0.25 -20.08 -3.46
N LYS A 76 0.58 -19.40 -2.67
CA LYS A 76 0.75 -17.95 -2.71
C LYS A 76 2.12 -17.54 -3.22
N ARG A 77 2.19 -16.39 -3.87
CA ARG A 77 3.45 -15.81 -4.36
C ARG A 77 3.55 -14.32 -4.01
N LEU A 78 4.75 -13.90 -3.67
CA LEU A 78 5.06 -12.49 -3.45
C LEU A 78 5.38 -11.81 -4.78
N ILE A 79 4.79 -10.64 -5.01
CA ILE A 79 5.07 -9.80 -6.17
C ILE A 79 5.35 -8.38 -5.70
N TYR A 80 6.52 -7.85 -6.05
CA TYR A 80 6.81 -6.44 -5.87
C TYR A 80 6.13 -5.60 -6.95
N THR A 81 5.68 -4.43 -6.57
CA THR A 81 5.02 -3.47 -7.45
C THR A 81 5.51 -2.07 -7.08
N PRO A 82 6.00 -1.28 -8.04
CA PRO A 82 6.39 0.09 -7.75
C PRO A 82 5.16 0.95 -7.51
N LEU A 83 5.23 1.87 -6.55
CA LEU A 83 4.20 2.87 -6.38
C LEU A 83 4.34 3.92 -7.49
N VAL A 84 3.36 3.95 -8.40
CA VAL A 84 3.33 4.93 -9.48
C VAL A 84 2.61 6.18 -8.99
N ASN A 85 3.32 7.28 -8.87
CA ASN A 85 2.80 8.61 -8.53
C ASN A 85 3.12 9.60 -9.67
N ARG A 86 2.50 10.76 -9.62
CA ARG A 86 2.78 11.83 -10.58
C ARG A 86 4.23 12.31 -10.37
N GLY A 87 4.95 12.54 -11.46
CA GLY A 87 6.35 12.96 -11.45
C GLY A 87 7.32 11.78 -11.57
N ASP A 88 8.26 11.65 -10.65
CA ASP A 88 9.40 10.74 -10.74
C ASP A 88 9.05 9.25 -10.81
N GLY A 89 7.84 8.88 -10.35
CA GLY A 89 7.41 7.50 -10.25
C GLY A 89 7.20 6.77 -11.59
N LEU A 90 6.88 7.49 -12.67
CA LEU A 90 6.58 6.85 -13.96
C LEU A 90 7.81 6.22 -14.60
N SER A 91 8.92 6.96 -14.71
CA SER A 91 10.16 6.44 -15.31
C SER A 91 10.69 5.24 -14.54
N TYR A 92 10.65 5.30 -13.21
CA TYR A 92 11.01 4.15 -12.38
C TYR A 92 10.10 2.96 -12.61
N ALA A 93 8.77 3.18 -12.68
CA ALA A 93 7.82 2.10 -12.92
C ALA A 93 8.04 1.42 -14.29
N MET A 94 8.38 2.19 -15.33
CA MET A 94 8.73 1.63 -16.63
C MET A 94 10.00 0.79 -16.59
N ALA A 95 11.04 1.28 -15.93
CA ALA A 95 12.28 0.52 -15.73
C ALA A 95 12.04 -0.76 -14.92
N PHE A 96 11.27 -0.64 -13.83
CA PHE A 96 10.90 -1.77 -12.98
C PHE A 96 10.12 -2.84 -13.76
N ALA A 97 9.10 -2.43 -14.53
CA ALA A 97 8.29 -3.33 -15.35
C ALA A 97 9.17 -4.08 -16.38
N ALA A 98 10.07 -3.37 -17.03
CA ALA A 98 11.00 -3.96 -18.00
C ALA A 98 11.91 -5.00 -17.32
N VAL A 99 12.50 -4.68 -16.15
CA VAL A 99 13.36 -5.62 -15.41
C VAL A 99 12.54 -6.81 -14.92
N GLN A 100 11.38 -6.58 -14.31
CA GLN A 100 10.52 -7.65 -13.78
C GLN A 100 10.10 -8.64 -14.86
N ARG A 101 9.82 -8.16 -16.07
CA ARG A 101 9.36 -8.99 -17.18
C ARG A 101 10.47 -9.72 -17.90
N PHE A 102 11.56 -9.04 -18.21
CA PHE A 102 12.59 -9.56 -19.12
C PHE A 102 13.83 -10.08 -18.40
N TYR A 103 14.09 -9.59 -17.19
CA TYR A 103 15.24 -9.96 -16.37
C TYR A 103 14.82 -10.24 -14.91
N PRO A 104 13.82 -11.13 -14.64
CA PRO A 104 13.29 -11.35 -13.31
C PRO A 104 14.34 -11.79 -12.28
N ALA A 105 15.38 -12.50 -12.71
CA ALA A 105 16.49 -12.91 -11.83
C ALA A 105 17.29 -11.71 -11.26
N TYR A 106 17.21 -10.54 -11.90
CA TYR A 106 17.90 -9.32 -11.46
C TYR A 106 17.00 -8.35 -10.68
N LEU A 107 15.72 -8.69 -10.52
CA LEU A 107 14.75 -7.78 -9.92
C LEU A 107 15.13 -7.36 -8.50
N ASP A 108 15.52 -8.32 -7.65
CA ASP A 108 15.90 -8.01 -6.27
C ASP A 108 17.13 -7.10 -6.22
N SER A 109 18.13 -7.38 -7.07
CA SER A 109 19.33 -6.54 -7.18
C SER A 109 19.00 -5.14 -7.71
N PHE A 110 18.04 -5.03 -8.64
CA PHE A 110 17.58 -3.75 -9.16
C PHE A 110 16.83 -2.93 -8.09
N ILE A 111 15.95 -3.57 -7.32
CA ILE A 111 15.24 -2.94 -6.20
C ILE A 111 16.24 -2.39 -5.19
N GLU A 112 17.19 -3.22 -4.76
CA GLU A 112 18.21 -2.84 -3.77
C GLU A 112 19.11 -1.70 -4.29
N ALA A 113 19.62 -1.83 -5.53
CA ALA A 113 20.43 -0.79 -6.16
C ALA A 113 19.66 0.54 -6.30
N SER A 114 18.35 0.49 -6.61
CA SER A 114 17.52 1.69 -6.73
C SER A 114 17.34 2.41 -5.39
N MET A 115 17.17 1.68 -4.30
CA MET A 115 17.04 2.25 -2.95
C MET A 115 18.37 2.87 -2.49
N ILE A 116 19.49 2.18 -2.69
CA ILE A 116 20.83 2.71 -2.37
C ILE A 116 21.13 3.96 -3.20
N ALA A 117 20.86 3.91 -4.50
CA ALA A 117 21.13 5.02 -5.41
C ALA A 117 20.31 6.27 -5.06
N SER A 118 19.01 6.09 -4.77
CA SER A 118 18.09 7.18 -4.43
C SER A 118 18.39 7.76 -3.04
N GLN A 119 18.55 6.89 -2.02
CA GLN A 119 18.59 7.32 -0.62
C GLN A 119 20.01 7.73 -0.15
N ASP A 120 21.06 7.03 -0.62
CA ASP A 120 22.42 7.27 -0.15
C ASP A 120 23.25 8.11 -1.12
N LYS A 121 22.92 8.07 -2.43
CA LYS A 121 23.75 8.70 -3.46
C LYS A 121 23.07 9.83 -4.22
N GLY A 122 21.80 10.14 -3.90
CA GLY A 122 21.05 11.21 -4.56
C GLY A 122 20.86 11.00 -6.07
N VAL A 123 20.91 9.75 -6.56
CA VAL A 123 20.68 9.44 -7.97
C VAL A 123 19.20 9.50 -8.25
N SER A 124 18.80 10.33 -9.20
CA SER A 124 17.39 10.49 -9.59
C SER A 124 16.87 9.24 -10.30
N THR A 125 15.74 8.74 -9.82
CA THR A 125 14.95 7.67 -10.48
C THR A 125 13.98 8.21 -11.55
N ALA A 126 13.88 9.53 -11.69
CA ALA A 126 13.06 10.20 -12.71
C ALA A 126 13.74 10.28 -14.07
N THR A 127 15.05 10.11 -14.14
CA THR A 127 15.83 10.27 -15.36
C THR A 127 16.34 8.96 -15.90
N TRP A 128 16.29 8.78 -17.21
CA TRP A 128 16.83 7.60 -17.87
C TRP A 128 18.32 7.37 -17.58
N GLN A 129 19.09 8.45 -17.46
CA GLN A 129 20.50 8.37 -17.07
C GLN A 129 20.68 7.81 -15.65
N GLY A 130 19.84 8.25 -14.71
CA GLY A 130 19.87 7.72 -13.33
C GLY A 130 19.47 6.25 -13.29
N LEU A 131 18.40 5.89 -13.99
CA LEU A 131 17.93 4.52 -14.09
C LEU A 131 18.95 3.59 -14.76
N ASP A 132 19.67 4.08 -15.77
CA ASP A 132 20.73 3.31 -16.41
C ASP A 132 21.93 3.06 -15.46
N ARG A 133 22.29 4.05 -14.64
CA ARG A 133 23.29 3.85 -13.57
C ARG A 133 22.85 2.80 -12.55
N ILE A 134 21.58 2.82 -12.18
CA ILE A 134 20.96 1.83 -11.28
C ILE A 134 21.01 0.44 -11.93
N GLY A 135 20.63 0.33 -13.20
CA GLY A 135 20.68 -0.94 -13.94
C GLY A 135 22.07 -1.54 -13.99
N ARG A 136 23.10 -0.71 -14.26
CA ARG A 136 24.52 -1.15 -14.22
C ARG A 136 24.93 -1.59 -12.81
N ALA A 137 24.52 -0.86 -11.77
CA ALA A 137 24.81 -1.25 -10.38
C ALA A 137 24.15 -2.59 -10.01
N ALA A 138 22.97 -2.87 -10.56
CA ALA A 138 22.25 -4.14 -10.44
C ALA A 138 22.83 -5.26 -11.37
N ARG A 139 23.86 -4.94 -12.16
CA ARG A 139 24.50 -5.86 -13.14
C ARG A 139 23.55 -6.36 -14.23
N LEU A 140 22.59 -5.53 -14.64
CA LEU A 140 21.74 -5.86 -15.78
C LEU A 140 22.58 -6.04 -17.05
N PRO A 141 22.26 -7.04 -17.90
CA PRO A 141 23.00 -7.30 -19.12
C PRO A 141 22.77 -6.26 -20.22
N GLU A 142 21.72 -5.46 -20.08
CA GLU A 142 21.32 -4.44 -21.04
C GLU A 142 21.01 -3.10 -20.36
N SER A 143 21.20 -1.99 -21.07
CA SER A 143 20.88 -0.66 -20.54
C SER A 143 19.37 -0.48 -20.41
N ILE A 144 18.92 0.16 -19.33
CA ILE A 144 17.49 0.37 -19.05
C ILE A 144 16.78 1.12 -20.20
N PRO A 145 17.32 2.22 -20.76
CA PRO A 145 16.68 2.91 -21.89
C PRO A 145 16.47 2.02 -23.11
N VAL A 146 17.45 1.15 -23.44
CA VAL A 146 17.35 0.22 -24.58
C VAL A 146 16.29 -0.82 -24.31
N LEU A 147 16.33 -1.44 -23.13
CA LEU A 147 15.36 -2.45 -22.70
C LEU A 147 13.93 -1.93 -22.73
N VAL A 148 13.68 -0.74 -22.20
CA VAL A 148 12.34 -0.11 -22.20
C VAL A 148 11.89 0.23 -23.61
N LYS A 149 12.76 0.86 -24.43
CA LYS A 149 12.42 1.24 -25.80
C LYS A 149 12.12 0.03 -26.68
N GLY A 150 12.90 -1.04 -26.53
CA GLY A 150 12.71 -2.28 -27.30
C GLY A 150 11.41 -3.03 -26.96
N ASN A 151 10.81 -2.72 -25.79
CA ASN A 151 9.65 -3.46 -25.24
C ASN A 151 8.52 -2.51 -24.80
N GLU A 152 8.44 -1.32 -25.35
CA GLU A 152 7.59 -0.22 -24.88
C GLU A 152 6.14 -0.63 -24.67
N ALA A 153 5.54 -1.31 -25.64
CA ALA A 153 4.13 -1.70 -25.57
C ALA A 153 3.81 -2.65 -24.40
N GLN A 154 4.73 -3.57 -24.06
CA GLN A 154 4.59 -4.47 -22.91
C GLN A 154 4.78 -3.73 -21.59
N VAL A 155 5.82 -2.89 -21.54
CA VAL A 155 6.15 -2.07 -20.36
C VAL A 155 5.01 -1.12 -20.01
N VAL A 156 4.43 -0.45 -21.01
CA VAL A 156 3.28 0.46 -20.80
C VAL A 156 2.09 -0.30 -20.21
N ARG A 157 1.74 -1.47 -20.76
CA ARG A 157 0.64 -2.29 -20.21
C ARG A 157 0.89 -2.71 -18.75
N ASP A 158 2.12 -3.06 -18.42
CA ASP A 158 2.45 -3.42 -17.02
C ASP A 158 2.34 -2.21 -16.08
N VAL A 159 2.76 -1.03 -16.53
CA VAL A 159 2.62 0.21 -15.75
C VAL A 159 1.15 0.60 -15.57
N GLU A 160 0.33 0.45 -16.59
CA GLU A 160 -1.12 0.65 -16.50
C GLU A 160 -1.76 -0.30 -15.48
N LEU A 161 -1.32 -1.56 -15.45
CA LEU A 161 -1.73 -2.51 -14.43
C LEU A 161 -1.32 -2.06 -13.03
N TYR A 162 -0.08 -1.58 -12.83
CA TYR A 162 0.37 -1.05 -11.52
C TYR A 162 -0.48 0.14 -11.06
N ILE A 163 -0.81 1.05 -11.98
CA ILE A 163 -1.67 2.21 -11.69
C ILE A 163 -3.08 1.74 -11.27
N SER A 164 -3.65 0.81 -12.04
CA SER A 164 -4.98 0.23 -11.75
C SER A 164 -5.00 -0.48 -10.38
N LEU A 165 -4.01 -1.32 -10.10
CA LEU A 165 -3.88 -2.03 -8.83
C LEU A 165 -3.71 -1.06 -7.65
N ARG A 166 -2.85 -0.05 -7.79
CA ARG A 166 -2.68 1.00 -6.79
C ARG A 166 -4.02 1.67 -6.46
N HIS A 167 -4.78 2.04 -7.49
CA HIS A 167 -6.07 2.71 -7.33
C HIS A 167 -7.11 1.80 -6.66
N ASN A 168 -7.28 0.58 -7.17
CA ASN A 168 -8.28 -0.37 -6.66
C ASN A 168 -7.98 -0.83 -5.24
N LEU A 169 -6.71 -0.96 -4.89
CA LEU A 169 -6.23 -1.31 -3.54
C LEU A 169 -6.12 -0.08 -2.62
N GLN A 170 -6.41 1.12 -3.12
CA GLN A 170 -6.34 2.39 -2.38
C GLN A 170 -4.97 2.63 -1.72
N VAL A 171 -3.89 2.19 -2.37
CA VAL A 171 -2.54 2.36 -1.85
C VAL A 171 -2.06 3.78 -2.12
N VAL A 172 -1.74 4.52 -1.07
CA VAL A 172 -1.25 5.90 -1.14
C VAL A 172 0.19 6.05 -0.69
N ASN A 173 0.65 5.20 0.22
CA ASN A 173 1.98 5.23 0.82
C ASN A 173 2.71 3.89 0.65
N THR A 174 4.05 3.92 0.85
CA THR A 174 4.91 2.72 0.85
C THR A 174 5.69 2.58 2.15
N PRO A 175 6.01 1.33 2.55
CA PRO A 175 5.53 0.11 1.92
C PRO A 175 4.05 -0.16 2.24
N ALA A 176 3.36 -0.86 1.34
CA ALA A 176 2.04 -1.42 1.59
C ALA A 176 2.03 -2.87 1.13
N VAL A 177 1.37 -3.75 1.89
CA VAL A 177 1.20 -5.16 1.54
C VAL A 177 -0.27 -5.41 1.25
N ALA A 178 -0.59 -5.77 0.02
CA ALA A 178 -1.92 -6.21 -0.35
C ALA A 178 -1.96 -7.74 -0.42
N VAL A 179 -2.94 -8.35 0.24
CA VAL A 179 -3.11 -9.79 0.34
C VAL A 179 -4.38 -10.20 -0.36
N ALA A 180 -4.28 -11.16 -1.27
CA ALA A 180 -5.40 -11.73 -2.02
C ALA A 180 -6.28 -10.68 -2.73
N GLY A 181 -5.69 -9.55 -3.13
CA GLY A 181 -6.41 -8.46 -3.78
C GLY A 181 -7.53 -7.84 -2.96
N THR A 182 -7.56 -8.08 -1.64
CA THR A 182 -8.68 -7.70 -0.77
C THR A 182 -8.24 -6.93 0.47
N TYR A 183 -7.14 -7.32 1.09
CA TYR A 183 -6.68 -6.75 2.35
C TYR A 183 -5.40 -5.97 2.14
N VAL A 184 -5.34 -4.74 2.66
CA VAL A 184 -4.15 -3.89 2.56
C VAL A 184 -3.66 -3.52 3.95
N VAL A 185 -2.38 -3.77 4.20
CA VAL A 185 -1.68 -3.48 5.46
C VAL A 185 -0.56 -2.50 5.18
N THR A 186 -0.45 -1.47 6.01
CA THR A 186 0.66 -0.50 6.00
C THR A 186 1.27 -0.36 7.38
N PRO A 187 2.53 0.10 7.51
CA PRO A 187 3.14 0.36 8.80
C PRO A 187 2.37 1.36 9.67
N GLU A 188 1.54 2.21 9.07
CA GLU A 188 0.70 3.18 9.77
C GLU A 188 -0.29 2.50 10.71
N PHE A 189 -0.85 1.35 10.34
CA PHE A 189 -1.75 0.57 11.19
C PHE A 189 -1.09 0.04 12.45
N THR A 190 0.24 -0.02 12.46
CA THR A 190 1.04 -0.47 13.61
C THR A 190 1.86 0.65 14.23
N LYS A 191 1.56 1.91 13.89
CA LYS A 191 2.30 3.10 14.35
C LYS A 191 3.81 3.01 14.10
N GLY A 192 4.21 2.31 13.04
CA GLY A 192 5.61 2.11 12.67
C GLY A 192 6.33 0.97 13.41
N ASP A 193 5.65 0.22 14.28
CA ASP A 193 6.22 -0.96 14.93
C ASP A 193 6.43 -2.09 13.90
N ALA A 194 7.70 -2.42 13.64
CA ALA A 194 8.08 -3.39 12.61
C ALA A 194 7.68 -4.83 12.98
N ALA A 195 7.76 -5.19 14.25
CA ALA A 195 7.39 -6.53 14.71
C ALA A 195 5.88 -6.73 14.59
N LEU A 196 5.11 -5.74 15.01
CA LEU A 196 3.66 -5.77 14.92
C LEU A 196 3.19 -5.74 13.45
N PHE A 197 3.84 -4.95 12.58
CA PHE A 197 3.56 -4.95 11.14
C PHE A 197 3.78 -6.33 10.52
N SER A 198 4.88 -6.99 10.88
CA SER A 198 5.19 -8.34 10.41
C SER A 198 4.17 -9.37 10.90
N GLN A 199 3.79 -9.32 12.18
CA GLN A 199 2.77 -10.20 12.76
C GLN A 199 1.41 -9.99 12.10
N LEU A 200 0.99 -8.75 11.93
CA LEU A 200 -0.26 -8.39 11.28
C LEU A 200 -0.31 -8.89 9.83
N THR A 201 0.76 -8.66 9.07
CA THR A 201 0.87 -9.13 7.68
C THR A 201 0.73 -10.64 7.60
N ASN A 202 1.44 -11.39 8.43
CA ASN A 202 1.35 -12.86 8.48
C ASN A 202 -0.03 -13.34 8.91
N GLY A 203 -0.67 -12.67 9.88
CA GLY A 203 -2.04 -12.95 10.29
C GLY A 203 -3.04 -12.79 9.15
N ILE A 204 -2.95 -11.71 8.37
CA ILE A 204 -3.80 -11.45 7.21
C ILE A 204 -3.56 -12.50 6.11
N ILE A 205 -2.31 -12.87 5.82
CA ILE A 205 -1.99 -13.94 4.85
C ILE A 205 -2.63 -15.27 5.28
N SER A 206 -2.60 -15.59 6.56
CA SER A 206 -3.22 -16.81 7.10
C SER A 206 -4.75 -16.77 7.06
N MET A 207 -5.35 -15.60 7.26
CA MET A 207 -6.80 -15.39 7.19
C MET A 207 -7.34 -15.45 5.75
N ALA A 208 -6.56 -14.99 4.78
CA ALA A 208 -6.94 -14.91 3.36
C ALA A 208 -6.68 -16.22 2.58
N ARG A 209 -6.92 -17.35 3.21
CA ARG A 209 -6.80 -18.68 2.59
C ARG A 209 -8.00 -19.03 1.74
#